data_0811f3b264265185bd4a086464061910
#
_entry.id   0811f3b264265185bd4a086464061910
#
_cell.length_a   1.000
_cell.length_b   1.000
_cell.length_c   1.000
_cell.angle_alpha   90.00
_cell.angle_beta   90.00
_cell.angle_gamma   90.00
#
_symmetry.space_group_name_H-M   'P 1'
#
loop_
_entity.id
_entity.type
_entity.pdbx_description
1 polymer ?
#
loop_
_entity_poly.entity_id
_entity_poly.type
_entity_poly.pdbx_seq_one_letter_code
_entity_poly.pdbx_strand_id
1 'polypeptide(L)'
;KRQFLESARCHGELYGTSLDFVKQAQDIRKDIIFEVDWQGADSIKKFFKNAISIFILPPSLKKLEERLKARGQDSEDTIKARLSEAKSEMSHIEKFDYVTINDKFNDALEDIKVIIMAENLKTKNQMIHHNQLIEKLTK
;
A
#
# COMPACT_ATOMS: atom_id res chain seq x y z
N LYS A 1 -15.67 21.69 0.39
CA LYS A 1 -15.84 20.25 0.03
C LYS A 1 -14.46 19.61 0.04
N ARG A 2 -14.30 18.49 0.72
CA ARG A 2 -13.03 17.75 0.79
C ARG A 2 -12.81 17.12 -0.59
N GLN A 3 -11.74 17.51 -1.29
CA GLN A 3 -11.44 17.05 -2.66
C GLN A 3 -10.50 15.83 -2.65
N PHE A 4 -9.75 15.64 -1.56
CA PHE A 4 -8.79 14.56 -1.41
C PHE A 4 -9.21 13.57 -0.32
N LEU A 5 -9.01 12.29 -0.59
CA LEU A 5 -9.19 11.21 0.37
C LEU A 5 -8.14 11.30 1.47
N GLU A 6 -6.90 11.44 1.05
CA GLU A 6 -5.73 11.70 1.88
C GLU A 6 -4.81 12.72 1.20
N SER A 7 -3.95 13.34 1.98
CA SER A 7 -2.82 14.12 1.48
C SER A 7 -1.68 14.05 2.48
N ALA A 8 -0.48 13.84 2.00
CA ALA A 8 0.74 13.79 2.79
C ALA A 8 1.84 14.61 2.14
N ARG A 9 2.73 15.17 2.95
CA ARG A 9 3.95 15.81 2.46
C ARG A 9 5.09 14.80 2.56
N CYS A 10 5.64 14.43 1.41
CA CYS A 10 6.73 13.49 1.31
C CYS A 10 7.86 14.12 0.49
N HIS A 11 9.09 14.10 0.99
CA HIS A 11 10.27 14.68 0.34
C HIS A 11 10.11 16.15 -0.09
N GLY A 12 9.35 16.94 0.68
CA GLY A 12 9.09 18.36 0.40
C GLY A 12 7.91 18.64 -0.53
N GLU A 13 7.38 17.64 -1.21
CA GLU A 13 6.24 17.73 -2.12
C GLU A 13 4.92 17.31 -1.45
N LEU A 14 3.81 17.83 -1.96
CA LEU A 14 2.47 17.48 -1.48
C LEU A 14 1.84 16.45 -2.42
N TYR A 15 1.52 15.29 -1.89
CA TYR A 15 0.82 14.21 -2.59
C TYR A 15 -0.58 14.05 -2.03
N GLY A 16 -1.50 13.59 -2.87
CA GLY A 16 -2.87 13.33 -2.39
C GLY A 16 -3.68 12.53 -3.40
N THR A 17 -4.60 11.73 -2.88
CA THR A 17 -5.51 10.90 -3.67
C THR A 17 -6.86 11.56 -3.83
N SER A 18 -7.30 11.77 -5.08
CA SER A 18 -8.60 12.37 -5.39
C SER A 18 -9.76 11.47 -4.95
N LEU A 19 -10.72 12.04 -4.21
CA LEU A 19 -11.96 11.35 -3.84
C LEU A 19 -12.81 10.96 -5.04
N ASP A 20 -12.83 11.79 -6.08
CA ASP A 20 -13.64 11.53 -7.27
C ASP A 20 -13.07 10.35 -8.07
N PHE A 21 -11.74 10.24 -8.17
CA PHE A 21 -11.09 9.08 -8.78
C PHE A 21 -11.47 7.77 -8.06
N VAL A 22 -11.41 7.79 -6.72
CA VAL A 22 -11.74 6.61 -5.91
C VAL A 22 -13.21 6.20 -6.11
N LYS A 23 -14.14 7.16 -6.11
CA LYS A 23 -15.55 6.88 -6.36
C LYS A 23 -15.79 6.25 -7.73
N GLN A 24 -15.20 6.83 -8.78
CA GLN A 24 -15.32 6.29 -10.15
C GLN A 24 -14.82 4.85 -10.24
N ALA A 25 -13.69 4.52 -9.58
CA ALA A 25 -13.16 3.17 -9.58
C ALA A 25 -14.07 2.20 -8.82
N GLN A 26 -14.69 2.61 -7.70
CA GLN A 26 -15.66 1.83 -6.96
C GLN A 26 -16.95 1.55 -7.78
N ASP A 27 -17.44 2.55 -8.50
CA ASP A 27 -18.65 2.42 -9.33
C ASP A 27 -18.49 1.34 -10.41
N ILE A 28 -17.27 1.15 -10.92
CA ILE A 28 -16.95 0.11 -11.92
C ILE A 28 -16.38 -1.18 -11.29
N ARG A 29 -16.47 -1.32 -9.97
CA ARG A 29 -16.03 -2.50 -9.19
C ARG A 29 -14.58 -2.93 -9.47
N LYS A 30 -13.68 -1.96 -9.61
CA LYS A 30 -12.25 -2.21 -9.76
C LYS A 30 -11.55 -2.16 -8.40
N ASP A 31 -10.55 -3.01 -8.24
CA ASP A 31 -9.61 -2.88 -7.14
C ASP A 31 -8.74 -1.65 -7.36
N ILE A 32 -8.38 -0.97 -6.27
CA ILE A 32 -7.57 0.23 -6.29
C ILE A 32 -6.30 -0.06 -5.49
N ILE A 33 -5.16 0.21 -6.09
CA ILE A 33 -3.87 0.17 -5.41
C ILE A 33 -3.45 1.61 -5.11
N PHE A 34 -3.18 1.88 -3.83
CA PHE A 34 -2.63 3.15 -3.38
C PHE A 34 -1.15 2.98 -3.06
N GLU A 35 -0.30 3.82 -3.64
CA GLU A 35 1.11 3.93 -3.27
C GLU A 35 1.26 5.15 -2.38
N VAL A 36 1.38 4.94 -1.08
CA VAL A 36 1.35 5.99 -0.06
C VAL A 36 2.34 5.68 1.06
N ASP A 37 2.70 6.69 1.84
CA ASP A 37 3.43 6.53 3.09
C ASP A 37 2.53 5.97 4.23
N TRP A 38 3.09 5.77 5.42
CA TRP A 38 2.33 5.26 6.56
C TRP A 38 1.17 6.20 6.97
N GLN A 39 1.30 7.52 6.80
CA GLN A 39 0.26 8.49 7.14
C GLN A 39 -0.91 8.39 6.14
N GLY A 40 -0.59 8.26 4.86
CA GLY A 40 -1.55 8.00 3.80
C GLY A 40 -2.28 6.68 4.03
N ALA A 41 -1.56 5.61 4.36
CA ALA A 41 -2.14 4.30 4.68
C ALA A 41 -3.11 4.39 5.88
N ASP A 42 -2.73 5.07 6.96
CA ASP A 42 -3.58 5.29 8.13
C ASP A 42 -4.85 6.08 7.76
N SER A 43 -4.69 7.11 6.93
CA SER A 43 -5.81 7.91 6.44
C SER A 43 -6.76 7.09 5.58
N ILE A 44 -6.25 6.28 4.65
CA ILE A 44 -7.05 5.39 3.80
C ILE A 44 -7.81 4.38 4.65
N LYS A 45 -7.17 3.75 5.65
CA LYS A 45 -7.84 2.80 6.57
C LYS A 45 -8.96 3.43 7.39
N LYS A 46 -8.88 4.71 7.71
CA LYS A 46 -9.98 5.43 8.39
C LYS A 46 -11.23 5.51 7.51
N PHE A 47 -11.07 5.68 6.20
CA PHE A 47 -12.18 5.72 5.24
C PHE A 47 -12.65 4.33 4.81
N PHE A 48 -11.71 3.45 4.50
CA PHE A 48 -11.96 2.11 3.99
C PHE A 48 -11.49 1.08 5.02
N LYS A 49 -12.38 0.72 5.95
CA LYS A 49 -12.10 -0.25 7.02
C LYS A 49 -11.63 -1.62 6.52
N ASN A 50 -11.94 -1.93 5.27
CA ASN A 50 -11.55 -3.18 4.61
C ASN A 50 -10.31 -3.04 3.73
N ALA A 51 -9.68 -1.86 3.68
CA ALA A 51 -8.43 -1.68 2.95
C ALA A 51 -7.34 -2.54 3.58
N ILE A 52 -6.59 -3.23 2.74
CA ILE A 52 -5.46 -4.05 3.12
C ILE A 52 -4.19 -3.25 2.91
N SER A 53 -3.35 -3.22 3.90
CA SER A 53 -2.08 -2.50 3.86
C SER A 53 -0.90 -3.48 3.84
N ILE A 54 0.03 -3.24 2.91
CA ILE A 54 1.23 -4.06 2.73
C ILE A 54 2.44 -3.12 2.87
N PHE A 55 3.32 -3.41 3.82
CA PHE A 55 4.58 -2.68 3.96
C PHE A 55 5.66 -3.39 3.16
N ILE A 56 6.39 -2.65 2.31
CA ILE A 56 7.49 -3.21 1.51
C ILE A 56 8.81 -2.77 2.13
N LEU A 57 9.54 -3.72 2.71
CA LEU A 57 10.84 -3.48 3.33
C LEU A 57 11.99 -3.74 2.36
N PRO A 58 13.09 -2.97 2.45
CA PRO A 58 14.36 -3.37 1.86
C PRO A 58 14.97 -4.52 2.68
N PRO A 59 15.85 -5.35 2.08
CA PRO A 59 16.52 -6.45 2.81
C PRO A 59 17.53 -5.93 3.85
N SER A 60 18.02 -4.70 3.70
CA SER A 60 18.89 -4.01 4.66
C SER A 60 18.93 -2.51 4.38
N LEU A 61 19.35 -1.73 5.40
CA LEU A 61 19.60 -0.29 5.22
C LEU A 61 20.72 -0.02 4.21
N LYS A 62 21.75 -0.87 4.19
CA LYS A 62 22.85 -0.78 3.22
C LYS A 62 22.31 -0.94 1.78
N LYS A 63 21.42 -1.91 1.57
CA LYS A 63 20.83 -2.13 0.24
C LYS A 63 19.91 -0.99 -0.16
N LEU A 64 19.19 -0.40 0.78
CA LEU A 64 18.40 0.81 0.54
C LEU A 64 19.30 1.97 0.11
N GLU A 65 20.40 2.20 0.81
CA GLU A 65 21.37 3.25 0.45
C GLU A 65 21.97 3.04 -0.94
N GLU A 66 22.37 1.81 -1.26
CA GLU A 66 22.87 1.46 -2.59
C GLU A 66 21.84 1.77 -3.69
N ARG A 67 20.57 1.44 -3.46
CA ARG A 67 19.48 1.73 -4.40
C ARG A 67 19.22 3.23 -4.57
N LEU A 68 19.29 4.00 -3.49
CA LEU A 68 19.14 5.46 -3.55
C LEU A 68 20.30 6.09 -4.35
N LYS A 69 21.54 5.67 -4.09
CA LYS A 69 22.72 6.12 -4.84
C LYS A 69 22.64 5.75 -6.34
N ALA A 70 22.19 4.55 -6.65
CA ALA A 70 22.10 4.06 -8.03
C ALA A 70 21.08 4.84 -8.88
N ARG A 71 20.09 5.50 -8.29
CA ARG A 71 19.17 6.40 -9.02
C ARG A 71 19.86 7.65 -9.56
N GLY A 72 21.01 8.05 -8.99
CA GLY A 72 21.87 9.12 -9.51
C GLY A 72 21.28 10.53 -9.51
N GLN A 73 20.15 10.75 -8.83
CA GLN A 73 19.42 12.01 -8.83
C GLN A 73 19.58 12.83 -7.54
N ASP A 74 20.20 12.23 -6.51
CA ASP A 74 20.25 12.80 -5.18
C ASP A 74 21.69 13.13 -4.75
N SER A 75 21.86 14.26 -4.03
CA SER A 75 23.10 14.56 -3.33
C SER A 75 23.31 13.62 -2.12
N GLU A 76 24.52 13.53 -1.60
CA GLU A 76 24.79 12.73 -0.39
C GLU A 76 23.93 13.16 0.81
N ASP A 77 23.67 14.44 0.97
CA ASP A 77 22.84 14.95 2.07
C ASP A 77 21.36 14.57 1.88
N THR A 78 20.89 14.59 0.64
CA THR A 78 19.54 14.10 0.29
C THR A 78 19.42 12.61 0.60
N ILE A 79 20.43 11.80 0.27
CA ILE A 79 20.45 10.36 0.57
C ILE A 79 20.41 10.11 2.09
N LYS A 80 21.18 10.85 2.88
CA LYS A 80 21.14 10.74 4.34
C LYS A 80 19.76 11.09 4.91
N ALA A 81 19.15 12.17 4.42
CA ALA A 81 17.80 12.57 4.81
C ALA A 81 16.77 11.47 4.49
N ARG A 82 16.79 10.92 3.28
CA ARG A 82 15.91 9.81 2.86
C ARG A 82 16.11 8.53 3.69
N LEU A 83 17.35 8.21 4.06
CA LEU A 83 17.63 7.07 4.94
C LEU A 83 17.06 7.29 6.36
N SER A 84 17.15 8.51 6.88
CA SER A 84 16.55 8.86 8.17
C SER A 84 15.02 8.77 8.12
N GLU A 85 14.41 9.31 7.06
CA GLU A 85 12.97 9.20 6.82
C GLU A 85 12.54 7.75 6.71
N ALA A 86 13.26 6.93 5.93
CA ALA A 86 12.96 5.50 5.78
C ALA A 86 13.00 4.74 7.12
N LYS A 87 13.93 5.08 8.02
CA LYS A 87 13.94 4.49 9.38
C LYS A 87 12.71 4.87 10.17
N SER A 88 12.28 6.12 10.08
CA SER A 88 11.05 6.60 10.71
C SER A 88 9.81 5.88 10.13
N GLU A 89 9.74 5.75 8.80
CA GLU A 89 8.68 5.00 8.12
C GLU A 89 8.63 3.54 8.62
N MET A 90 9.76 2.86 8.64
CA MET A 90 9.86 1.46 9.09
C MET A 90 9.47 1.26 10.56
N SER A 91 9.55 2.28 11.41
CA SER A 91 9.09 2.20 12.81
C SER A 91 7.57 2.03 12.93
N HIS A 92 6.81 2.26 11.87
CA HIS A 92 5.35 2.11 11.83
C HIS A 92 4.88 0.77 11.26
N ILE A 93 5.78 -0.17 11.00
CA ILE A 93 5.50 -1.46 10.35
C ILE A 93 4.39 -2.26 11.03
N GLU A 94 4.30 -2.21 12.35
CA GLU A 94 3.28 -2.94 13.13
C GLU A 94 1.84 -2.49 12.86
N LYS A 95 1.65 -1.34 12.19
CA LYS A 95 0.33 -0.84 11.81
C LYS A 95 -0.20 -1.46 10.51
N PHE A 96 0.64 -2.20 9.80
CA PHE A 96 0.30 -2.80 8.50
C PHE A 96 -0.20 -4.23 8.68
N ASP A 97 -1.06 -4.67 7.76
CA ASP A 97 -1.62 -6.02 7.79
C ASP A 97 -0.62 -7.07 7.31
N TYR A 98 0.26 -6.68 6.39
CA TYR A 98 1.26 -7.55 5.78
C TYR A 98 2.58 -6.82 5.59
N VAL A 99 3.65 -7.61 5.55
CA VAL A 99 5.00 -7.14 5.25
C VAL A 99 5.62 -8.04 4.21
N THR A 100 6.27 -7.48 3.18
CA THR A 100 7.11 -8.22 2.24
C THR A 100 8.52 -7.63 2.20
N ILE A 101 9.51 -8.47 1.94
CA ILE A 101 10.91 -8.06 1.81
C ILE A 101 11.28 -7.98 0.34
N ASN A 102 11.51 -6.77 -0.16
CA ASN A 102 11.94 -6.55 -1.53
C ASN A 102 13.47 -6.70 -1.66
N ASP A 103 13.96 -7.93 -1.53
CA ASP A 103 15.33 -8.27 -1.91
C ASP A 103 15.41 -8.51 -3.43
N LYS A 104 14.62 -9.46 -3.93
CA LYS A 104 14.41 -9.69 -5.35
C LYS A 104 13.01 -9.21 -5.74
N PHE A 105 12.93 -8.45 -6.82
CA PHE A 105 11.66 -7.87 -7.27
C PHE A 105 10.57 -8.93 -7.50
N ASN A 106 10.92 -10.04 -8.16
CA ASN A 106 9.95 -11.09 -8.48
C ASN A 106 9.41 -11.78 -7.23
N ASP A 107 10.24 -12.00 -6.22
CA ASP A 107 9.81 -12.64 -4.97
C ASP A 107 8.81 -11.74 -4.22
N ALA A 108 9.12 -10.45 -4.10
CA ALA A 108 8.21 -9.48 -3.49
C ALA A 108 6.90 -9.31 -4.29
N LEU A 109 6.97 -9.37 -5.62
CA LEU A 109 5.78 -9.34 -6.49
C LEU A 109 4.89 -10.57 -6.27
N GLU A 110 5.47 -11.76 -6.15
CA GLU A 110 4.70 -12.98 -5.86
C GLU A 110 4.08 -12.93 -4.47
N ASP A 111 4.77 -12.42 -3.45
CA ASP A 111 4.18 -12.20 -2.12
C ASP A 111 2.93 -11.32 -2.19
N ILE A 112 3.01 -10.19 -2.91
CA ILE A 112 1.87 -9.28 -3.09
C ILE A 112 0.71 -9.98 -3.80
N LYS A 113 0.98 -10.75 -4.86
CA LYS A 113 -0.04 -11.53 -5.57
C LYS A 113 -0.72 -12.55 -4.66
N VAL A 114 0.06 -13.27 -3.84
CA VAL A 114 -0.45 -14.26 -2.88
C VAL A 114 -1.37 -13.57 -1.86
N ILE A 115 -0.97 -12.41 -1.35
CA ILE A 115 -1.80 -11.63 -0.41
C ILE A 115 -3.13 -11.26 -1.09
N ILE A 116 -3.11 -10.70 -2.30
CA ILE A 116 -4.32 -10.30 -3.02
C ILE A 116 -5.23 -11.51 -3.25
N MET A 117 -4.67 -12.65 -3.68
CA MET A 117 -5.45 -13.87 -3.90
C MET A 117 -6.07 -14.39 -2.60
N ALA A 118 -5.32 -14.40 -1.51
CA ALA A 118 -5.82 -14.84 -0.20
C ALA A 118 -6.93 -13.92 0.32
N GLU A 119 -6.78 -12.60 0.16
CA GLU A 119 -7.81 -11.64 0.55
C GLU A 119 -9.12 -11.85 -0.25
N ASN A 120 -9.02 -12.13 -1.56
CA ASN A 120 -10.20 -12.43 -2.38
C ASN A 120 -10.92 -13.70 -1.95
N LEU A 121 -10.23 -14.69 -1.37
CA LEU A 121 -10.83 -15.94 -0.88
C LEU A 121 -11.48 -15.83 0.50
N LYS A 122 -11.34 -14.72 1.19
CA LYS A 122 -12.04 -14.51 2.47
C LYS A 122 -13.55 -14.66 2.31
N THR A 123 -14.19 -15.32 3.26
CA THR A 123 -15.63 -15.63 3.23
C THR A 123 -16.48 -14.44 2.85
N LYS A 124 -16.23 -13.26 3.43
CA LYS A 124 -17.00 -12.04 3.11
C LYS A 124 -16.93 -11.66 1.63
N ASN A 125 -15.78 -11.83 0.99
CA ASN A 125 -15.57 -11.50 -0.42
C ASN A 125 -16.20 -12.58 -1.31
N GLN A 126 -16.05 -13.86 -0.94
CA GLN A 126 -16.69 -14.99 -1.63
C GLN A 126 -18.23 -14.88 -1.57
N MET A 127 -18.80 -14.46 -0.44
CA MET A 127 -20.22 -14.22 -0.32
C MET A 127 -20.73 -13.10 -1.24
N ILE A 128 -19.90 -12.09 -1.52
CA ILE A 128 -20.25 -11.03 -2.48
C ILE A 128 -20.16 -11.55 -3.92
N HIS A 129 -19.07 -12.25 -4.26
CA HIS A 129 -18.83 -12.71 -5.63
C HIS A 129 -19.72 -13.88 -6.04
N HIS A 130 -20.06 -14.76 -5.11
CA HIS A 130 -20.81 -16.00 -5.32
C HIS A 130 -22.15 -16.04 -4.57
N ASN A 131 -22.75 -14.89 -4.29
CA ASN A 131 -23.96 -14.76 -3.51
C ASN A 131 -25.06 -15.74 -3.99
N GLN A 132 -25.41 -15.72 -5.28
CA GLN A 132 -26.46 -16.58 -5.83
C GLN A 132 -26.19 -18.08 -5.67
N LEU A 133 -24.93 -18.49 -5.80
CA LEU A 133 -24.54 -19.89 -5.60
C LEU A 133 -24.68 -20.27 -4.13
N ILE A 134 -24.12 -19.45 -3.24
CA ILE A 134 -24.11 -19.71 -1.81
C ILE A 134 -25.55 -19.76 -1.27
N GLU A 135 -26.40 -18.82 -1.68
CA GLU A 135 -27.80 -18.82 -1.27
C GLU A 135 -28.53 -20.09 -1.69
N LYS A 136 -28.31 -20.61 -2.91
CA LYS A 136 -28.93 -21.87 -3.38
C LYS A 136 -28.44 -23.10 -2.63
N LEU A 137 -27.22 -23.06 -2.08
CA LEU A 137 -26.63 -24.19 -1.34
C LEU A 137 -26.95 -24.16 0.15
N THR A 138 -27.36 -23.02 0.69
CA THR A 138 -27.55 -22.83 2.14
C THR A 138 -29.02 -22.66 2.56
N LYS A 139 -29.91 -22.51 1.61
CA LYS A 139 -31.38 -22.44 1.80
C LYS A 139 -32.05 -23.67 1.15
#